data_f6370931444d87c806e39738ae4d9bc6
#
_entry.id   f6370931444d87c806e39738ae4d9bc6
#
_cell.length_a   1.000
_cell.length_b   1.000
_cell.length_c   1.000
_cell.angle_alpha   90.00
_cell.angle_beta   90.00
_cell.angle_gamma   90.00
#
_symmetry.space_group_name_H-M   'P 1'
#
loop_
_entity.id
_entity.type
_entity.pdbx_description
1 polymer ?
#
loop_
_entity_poly.entity_id
_entity_poly.type
_entity_poly.pdbx_seq_one_letter_code
_entity_poly.pdbx_strand_id
1 'polypeptide(L)' 'MTNLEIKEEIDRNNKLIQNLLNPSEFTLNNTIRDLLKANEELQAQCTHSFVEGYCEYCYLEETK' A
#
# COMPACT_ATOMS: atom_id res chain seq x y z
N MET A 1 14.19 3.06 -6.13
CA MET A 1 13.82 2.46 -4.82
C MET A 1 14.05 0.97 -4.84
N THR A 2 14.55 0.44 -3.74
CA THR A 2 14.63 -1.01 -3.57
C THR A 2 13.27 -1.58 -3.18
N ASN A 3 13.08 -2.88 -3.38
CA ASN A 3 11.84 -3.51 -2.97
C ASN A 3 11.58 -3.38 -1.46
N LEU A 4 12.64 -3.43 -0.67
CA LEU A 4 12.50 -3.27 0.78
C LEU A 4 12.01 -1.87 1.14
N GLU A 5 12.53 -0.86 0.46
CA GLU A 5 12.08 0.51 0.67
C GLU A 5 10.61 0.67 0.29
N ILE A 6 10.21 0.05 -0.82
CA ILE A 6 8.81 0.06 -1.26
C ILE A 6 7.93 -0.58 -0.20
N LYS A 7 8.35 -1.73 0.32
CA LYS A 7 7.61 -2.42 1.37
C LYS A 7 7.44 -1.54 2.61
N GLU A 8 8.50 -0.89 3.05
CA GLU A 8 8.45 -0.02 4.21
C GLU A 8 7.50 1.16 4.00
N GLU A 9 7.53 1.77 2.82
CA GLU A 9 6.63 2.88 2.49
C GLU A 9 5.17 2.42 2.48
N ILE A 10 4.89 1.27 1.88
CA ILE A 10 3.52 0.74 1.82
C ILE A 10 3.04 0.37 3.22
N ASP A 11 3.88 -0.25 4.02
CA ASP A 11 3.52 -0.59 5.40
C ASP A 11 3.17 0.66 6.20
N ARG A 12 3.94 1.72 6.04
CA ARG A 12 3.68 3.00 6.70
C ARG A 12 2.34 3.57 6.24
N ASN A 13 2.11 3.57 4.94
CA ASN A 13 0.86 4.10 4.38
C ASN A 13 -0.33 3.29 4.87
N ASN A 14 -0.22 1.97 4.90
CA ASN A 14 -1.30 1.11 5.38
C ASN A 14 -1.60 1.36 6.84
N LYS A 15 -0.58 1.57 7.65
CA LYS A 15 -0.76 1.87 9.06
C LYS A 15 -1.48 3.20 9.25
N LEU A 16 -1.13 4.20 8.45
CA LEU A 16 -1.82 5.49 8.49
C LEU A 16 -3.27 5.35 8.08
N ILE A 17 -3.54 4.57 7.05
CA ILE A 17 -4.91 4.32 6.58
C ILE A 17 -5.73 3.67 7.71
N GLN A 18 -5.18 2.67 8.38
CA GLN A 18 -5.88 2.02 9.47
C GLN A 18 -6.19 2.99 10.62
N ASN A 19 -5.24 3.86 10.95
CA ASN A 19 -5.45 4.87 11.98
C ASN A 19 -6.54 5.85 11.59
N LEU A 20 -6.61 6.22 10.32
CA LEU A 20 -7.62 7.15 9.82
C LEU A 20 -9.01 6.53 9.75
N LEU A 21 -9.09 5.22 9.58
CA LEU A 21 -10.37 4.51 9.53
C LEU A 21 -10.98 4.29 10.91
N ASN A 22 -10.16 4.28 11.95
CA ASN A 22 -10.59 3.97 13.29
C ASN A 22 -11.63 4.96 13.85
N PRO A 23 -11.38 6.25 13.88
CA PRO A 23 -12.43 7.20 14.25
C PRO A 23 -13.31 7.45 13.04
N SER A 24 -14.58 7.44 13.19
CA SER A 24 -15.53 7.61 12.10
C SER A 24 -15.51 9.04 11.55
N GLU A 25 -14.40 9.45 11.01
CA GLU A 25 -14.22 10.80 10.47
C GLU A 25 -14.37 10.79 8.96
N PHE A 26 -15.44 11.37 8.48
CA PHE A 26 -15.73 11.42 7.05
C PHE A 26 -14.80 12.33 6.27
N THR A 27 -14.22 13.31 6.95
CA THR A 27 -13.36 14.31 6.30
C THR A 27 -12.02 13.76 5.86
N LEU A 28 -11.69 12.54 6.26
CA LEU A 28 -10.39 11.94 5.97
C LEU A 28 -10.36 11.09 4.71
N ASN A 29 -11.48 11.00 4.01
CA ASN A 29 -11.58 10.17 2.80
C ASN A 29 -10.57 10.55 1.73
N ASN A 30 -10.33 11.85 1.54
CA ASN A 30 -9.36 12.30 0.55
C ASN A 30 -7.95 11.89 0.90
N THR A 31 -7.59 11.95 2.18
CA THR A 31 -6.28 11.54 2.64
C THR A 31 -6.08 10.04 2.42
N ILE A 32 -7.09 9.24 2.74
CA ILE A 32 -7.04 7.80 2.51
C ILE A 32 -6.86 7.50 1.02
N ARG A 33 -7.61 8.21 0.18
CA ARG A 33 -7.50 8.04 -1.28
C ARG A 33 -6.10 8.37 -1.77
N ASP A 34 -5.50 9.45 -1.27
CA ASP A 34 -4.14 9.82 -1.63
C ASP A 34 -3.12 8.76 -1.21
N LEU A 35 -3.29 8.18 -0.04
CA LEU A 35 -2.41 7.11 0.44
C LEU A 35 -2.55 5.86 -0.41
N LEU A 36 -3.77 5.50 -0.78
CA LEU A 36 -4.01 4.35 -1.66
C LEU A 36 -3.37 4.57 -3.03
N LYS A 37 -3.47 5.78 -3.55
CA LYS A 37 -2.85 6.11 -4.83
C LYS A 37 -1.32 6.04 -4.73
N ALA A 38 -0.75 6.51 -3.63
CA ALA A 38 0.69 6.40 -3.40
C ALA A 38 1.11 4.93 -3.37
N ASN A 39 0.33 4.06 -2.74
CA ASN A 39 0.60 2.64 -2.73
C ASN A 39 0.58 2.05 -4.14
N GLU A 40 -0.37 2.45 -4.98
CA GLU A 40 -0.43 1.99 -6.36
C GLU A 40 0.81 2.38 -7.14
N GLU A 41 1.30 3.60 -6.96
CA GLU A 41 2.52 4.07 -7.60
C GLU A 41 3.74 3.28 -7.14
N LEU A 42 3.80 2.96 -5.86
CA LEU A 42 4.87 2.13 -5.32
C LEU A 42 4.79 0.71 -5.88
N GLN A 43 3.59 0.17 -6.01
CA GLN A 43 3.40 -1.15 -6.62
C GLN A 43 3.89 -1.17 -8.06
N ALA A 44 3.70 -0.08 -8.80
CA ALA A 44 4.17 0.03 -10.18
C ALA A 44 5.70 0.03 -10.27
N GLN A 45 6.39 0.45 -9.23
CA GLN A 45 7.85 0.47 -9.18
C GLN A 45 8.45 -0.82 -8.64
N CYS A 46 7.64 -1.65 -8.03
CA CYS A 46 8.10 -2.86 -7.36
C CYS A 46 8.49 -3.94 -8.37
N THR A 47 9.61 -4.61 -8.11
CA THR A 47 9.96 -5.84 -8.81
C THR A 47 9.24 -6.97 -8.08
N HIS A 48 8.11 -7.38 -8.60
CA HIS A 48 7.22 -8.30 -7.89
C HIS A 48 7.84 -9.66 -7.64
N SER A 49 7.63 -10.15 -6.42
CA SER A 49 8.00 -11.50 -6.02
C SER A 49 6.77 -12.13 -5.40
N PHE A 50 6.01 -12.86 -6.20
CA PHE A 50 4.74 -13.43 -5.75
C PHE A 50 4.96 -14.66 -4.90
N VAL A 51 4.41 -14.63 -3.70
CA VAL A 51 4.44 -15.73 -2.75
C VAL A 51 3.01 -15.95 -2.28
N GLU A 52 2.52 -17.15 -2.47
CA GLU A 52 1.16 -17.51 -2.05
C GLU A 52 0.08 -16.61 -2.64
N GLY A 53 0.27 -16.15 -3.87
CA GLY A 53 -0.75 -15.43 -4.60
C GLY A 53 -0.64 -13.90 -4.54
N TYR A 54 0.37 -13.38 -3.86
CA TYR A 54 0.58 -11.92 -3.84
C TYR A 54 2.05 -11.58 -3.63
N CYS A 55 2.40 -10.36 -3.99
CA CYS A 55 3.78 -9.90 -3.87
C CYS A 55 4.15 -9.69 -2.40
N GLU A 56 5.29 -10.23 -1.99
CA GLU A 56 5.75 -10.12 -0.62
C GLU A 56 6.20 -8.71 -0.24
N TYR A 57 6.43 -7.85 -1.22
CA TYR A 57 6.90 -6.48 -0.96
C TYR A 57 5.79 -5.44 -1.05
N CYS A 58 5.00 -5.47 -2.10
CA CYS A 58 3.99 -4.44 -2.33
C CYS A 58 2.56 -4.94 -2.13
N TYR A 59 2.39 -6.21 -1.81
CA TYR A 59 1.09 -6.83 -1.53
C TYR A 59 0.12 -6.82 -2.71
N LEU A 60 0.65 -6.62 -3.92
CA LEU A 60 -0.18 -6.70 -5.11
C LEU A 60 -0.61 -8.15 -5.34
N GLU A 61 -1.91 -8.34 -5.56
CA GLU A 61 -2.43 -9.67 -5.85
C GLU A 61 -1.94 -10.16 -7.20
N GLU A 62 -1.50 -11.41 -7.26
CA GLU A 62 -1.13 -12.03 -8.52
C GLU A 62 -2.38 -12.29 -9.33
N THR A 63 -2.48 -11.63 -10.49
CA THR A 63 -3.58 -11.85 -11.42
C THR A 63 -3.16 -12.84 -12.48
N LYS A 64 -4.01 -13.80 -12.75
CA LYS A 64 -3.75 -14.80 -13.79
C LYS A 64 -4.42 -14.40 -15.07
#